data_f0fd5c802304f81906c274f13a1a64de
#
_entry.id   f0fd5c802304f81906c274f13a1a64de
#
_cell.length_a   1.000
_cell.length_b   1.000
_cell.length_c   1.000
_cell.angle_alpha   90.00
_cell.angle_beta   90.00
_cell.angle_gamma   90.00
#
_symmetry.space_group_name_H-M   'P 1'
#
loop_
_entity.id
_entity.type
_entity.pdbx_description
1 polymer ?
#
loop_
_entity_poly.entity_id
_entity_poly.type
_entity_poly.pdbx_seq_one_letter_code
_entity_poly.pdbx_strand_id
1 'polypeptide(L)'
;MVDFRNREQYVAEGGTNIPEYAPLFMWVYDCTVNVFRAILNEVGLNRTIEATRHYNEAWGRAVVGMVMERLGQQANDLESLAMTGYYVHSCTSMGHIKPLEIYEGGAIVELFACPNPGMKAPPEMCVAMSHIMANSYCQSINPNYEIVFTHHMGNGDDCCRYVVKKKSSKFTINNLGRLEKTIPLELSMDERMSFTTRMVVMSQLFTFTAVLNDLVGPQRASELVMPLAKETGLRLGAMMKGGADAKGDLLMIKDKMDFLVSPFQQSGSTAIVSSSGIEKEILNCPFRGGAPEVCKQFEGLFNGVCEAINPDYEFAYDSMMSKGDGTCHWVVRKKGEPEKKETIETQKEPPKVSEDDPLKILKMRLAKGEITEAEYDGLRDRLSK
;
A
#
# COMPACT_ATOMS: atom_id res chain seq x y z
N MET A 1 -17.36 -0.76 22.29
CA MET A 1 -15.94 -0.66 22.67
C MET A 1 -15.27 -1.85 22.02
N VAL A 2 -14.43 -1.64 21.02
CA VAL A 2 -13.73 -2.72 20.31
C VAL A 2 -12.78 -3.35 21.34
N ASP A 3 -12.83 -4.69 21.46
CA ASP A 3 -11.84 -5.38 22.28
C ASP A 3 -10.51 -5.43 21.50
N PHE A 4 -9.64 -4.50 21.81
CA PHE A 4 -8.31 -4.37 21.18
C PHE A 4 -7.40 -5.60 21.37
N ARG A 5 -7.83 -6.57 22.20
CA ARG A 5 -7.05 -7.77 22.53
C ARG A 5 -7.47 -9.01 21.77
N ASN A 6 -8.51 -8.94 20.95
CA ASN A 6 -8.98 -10.12 20.21
C ASN A 6 -8.10 -10.39 18.97
N ARG A 7 -6.85 -10.85 19.25
CA ARG A 7 -5.85 -11.21 18.25
C ARG A 7 -6.28 -12.40 17.39
N GLU A 8 -6.98 -13.39 17.99
CA GLU A 8 -7.41 -14.59 17.27
C GLU A 8 -8.41 -14.26 16.18
N GLN A 9 -9.37 -13.40 16.46
CA GLN A 9 -10.31 -12.89 15.48
C GLN A 9 -9.61 -12.12 14.37
N TYR A 10 -8.69 -11.20 14.70
CA TYR A 10 -7.95 -10.43 13.72
C TYR A 10 -7.13 -11.30 12.75
N VAL A 11 -6.47 -12.35 13.26
CA VAL A 11 -5.70 -13.30 12.43
C VAL A 11 -6.64 -14.18 11.60
N ALA A 12 -7.75 -14.65 12.16
CA ALA A 12 -8.76 -15.43 11.45
C ALA A 12 -9.42 -14.66 10.31
N GLU A 13 -9.56 -13.34 10.44
CA GLU A 13 -10.13 -12.44 9.44
C GLU A 13 -9.09 -11.94 8.41
N GLY A 14 -7.93 -12.60 8.30
CA GLY A 14 -6.91 -12.29 7.30
C GLY A 14 -6.14 -11.00 7.54
N GLY A 15 -6.04 -10.57 8.79
CA GLY A 15 -5.31 -9.35 9.18
C GLY A 15 -6.18 -8.10 9.25
N THR A 16 -7.48 -8.24 9.10
CA THR A 16 -8.48 -7.18 9.29
C THR A 16 -9.68 -7.75 10.04
N ASN A 17 -10.36 -6.91 10.80
CA ASN A 17 -11.63 -7.26 11.44
C ASN A 17 -12.84 -7.01 10.50
N ILE A 18 -12.59 -6.75 9.23
CA ILE A 18 -13.61 -6.55 8.19
C ILE A 18 -13.33 -7.54 7.06
N PRO A 19 -14.09 -8.65 6.95
CA PRO A 19 -13.85 -9.72 5.98
C PRO A 19 -13.78 -9.25 4.53
N GLU A 20 -14.52 -8.22 4.17
CA GLU A 20 -14.55 -7.64 2.83
C GLU A 20 -13.21 -7.02 2.40
N TYR A 21 -12.39 -6.54 3.35
CA TYR A 21 -11.05 -6.00 3.08
C TYR A 21 -9.94 -7.04 3.18
N ALA A 22 -10.23 -8.24 3.66
CA ALA A 22 -9.23 -9.30 3.83
C ALA A 22 -8.45 -9.62 2.55
N PRO A 23 -9.08 -9.72 1.36
CA PRO A 23 -8.35 -9.97 0.11
C PRO A 23 -7.35 -8.85 -0.19
N LEU A 24 -7.74 -7.60 0.02
CA LEU A 24 -6.90 -6.45 -0.24
C LEU A 24 -5.67 -6.41 0.68
N PHE A 25 -5.87 -6.71 1.96
CA PHE A 25 -4.80 -6.81 2.93
C PHE A 25 -3.82 -7.94 2.60
N MET A 26 -4.37 -9.11 2.27
CA MET A 26 -3.56 -10.28 1.94
C MET A 26 -2.60 -10.00 0.78
N TRP A 27 -3.10 -9.47 -0.35
CA TRP A 27 -2.21 -9.32 -1.51
C TRP A 27 -1.10 -8.31 -1.25
N VAL A 28 -1.43 -7.21 -0.57
CA VAL A 28 -0.47 -6.15 -0.27
C VAL A 28 0.67 -6.67 0.60
N TYR A 29 0.32 -7.34 1.70
CA TYR A 29 1.32 -7.84 2.64
C TYR A 29 2.00 -9.11 2.15
N ASP A 30 1.28 -10.05 1.54
CA ASP A 30 1.87 -11.28 1.01
C ASP A 30 2.92 -11.00 -0.07
N CYS A 31 2.63 -10.11 -1.02
CA CYS A 31 3.62 -9.73 -2.03
C CYS A 31 4.88 -9.15 -1.37
N THR A 32 4.70 -8.27 -0.38
CA THR A 32 5.80 -7.65 0.36
C THR A 32 6.62 -8.70 1.13
N VAL A 33 5.95 -9.61 1.86
CA VAL A 33 6.59 -10.69 2.63
C VAL A 33 7.33 -11.65 1.70
N ASN A 34 6.76 -11.96 0.54
CA ASN A 34 7.38 -12.86 -0.43
C ASN A 34 8.67 -12.28 -1.01
N VAL A 35 8.69 -10.99 -1.36
CA VAL A 35 9.91 -10.33 -1.83
C VAL A 35 10.96 -10.28 -0.72
N PHE A 36 10.57 -9.95 0.52
CA PHE A 36 11.49 -9.94 1.65
C PHE A 36 12.11 -11.33 1.89
N ARG A 37 11.30 -12.40 1.82
CA ARG A 37 11.79 -13.78 1.93
C ARG A 37 12.76 -14.13 0.80
N ALA A 38 12.47 -13.70 -0.43
CA ALA A 38 13.38 -13.92 -1.54
C ALA A 38 14.74 -13.28 -1.29
N ILE A 39 14.77 -12.02 -0.79
CA ILE A 39 16.02 -11.36 -0.40
C ILE A 39 16.73 -12.13 0.72
N LEU A 40 16.01 -12.47 1.78
CA LEU A 40 16.57 -13.17 2.94
C LEU A 40 17.20 -14.51 2.55
N ASN A 41 16.56 -15.26 1.67
CA ASN A 41 17.04 -16.55 1.18
C ASN A 41 18.28 -16.43 0.27
N GLU A 42 18.35 -15.38 -0.54
CA GLU A 42 19.47 -15.19 -1.49
C GLU A 42 20.74 -14.65 -0.79
N VAL A 43 20.60 -13.75 0.21
CA VAL A 43 21.77 -13.05 0.76
C VAL A 43 21.95 -13.17 2.28
N GLY A 44 20.98 -13.76 2.97
CA GLY A 44 20.97 -13.89 4.43
C GLY A 44 20.64 -12.61 5.19
N LEU A 45 20.40 -12.74 6.50
CA LEU A 45 19.83 -11.68 7.33
C LEU A 45 20.68 -10.39 7.37
N ASN A 46 21.96 -10.49 7.62
CA ASN A 46 22.81 -9.31 7.80
C ASN A 46 22.86 -8.45 6.53
N ARG A 47 23.02 -9.07 5.36
CA ARG A 47 23.00 -8.35 4.08
C ARG A 47 21.61 -7.81 3.74
N THR A 48 20.55 -8.52 4.11
CA THR A 48 19.18 -8.03 3.96
C THR A 48 18.96 -6.75 4.75
N ILE A 49 19.35 -6.72 6.03
CA ILE A 49 19.21 -5.55 6.89
C ILE A 49 20.06 -4.39 6.36
N GLU A 50 21.29 -4.64 5.94
CA GLU A 50 22.18 -3.62 5.39
C GLU A 50 21.63 -3.03 4.08
N ALA A 51 21.25 -3.89 3.12
CA ALA A 51 20.72 -3.46 1.83
C ALA A 51 19.39 -2.70 1.94
N THR A 52 18.50 -3.13 2.85
CA THR A 52 17.20 -2.46 3.04
C THR A 52 17.29 -1.15 3.84
N ARG A 53 18.36 -0.95 4.63
CA ARG A 53 18.52 0.21 5.52
C ARG A 53 18.35 1.54 4.80
N HIS A 54 19.11 1.77 3.75
CA HIS A 54 19.11 3.04 3.02
C HIS A 54 17.71 3.40 2.48
N TYR A 55 17.03 2.43 1.91
CA TYR A 55 15.67 2.60 1.38
C TYR A 55 14.66 2.87 2.50
N ASN A 56 14.73 2.11 3.60
CA ASN A 56 13.85 2.30 4.74
C ASN A 56 14.06 3.65 5.43
N GLU A 57 15.30 4.14 5.46
CA GLU A 57 15.61 5.49 5.96
C GLU A 57 15.03 6.59 5.05
N ALA A 58 15.19 6.46 3.73
CA ALA A 58 14.60 7.39 2.78
C ALA A 58 13.07 7.42 2.89
N TRP A 59 12.48 6.24 3.01
CA TRP A 59 11.05 6.09 3.18
C TRP A 59 10.55 6.64 4.52
N GLY A 60 11.23 6.36 5.62
CA GLY A 60 10.89 6.93 6.93
C GLY A 60 10.77 8.44 6.87
N ARG A 61 11.71 9.11 6.18
CA ARG A 61 11.64 10.57 5.94
C ARG A 61 10.43 10.99 5.12
N ALA A 62 10.07 10.23 4.07
CA ALA A 62 8.92 10.53 3.24
C ALA A 62 7.59 10.37 3.99
N VAL A 63 7.46 9.32 4.83
CA VAL A 63 6.27 9.08 5.67
C VAL A 63 6.00 10.27 6.60
N VAL A 64 7.04 10.85 7.18
CA VAL A 64 6.89 12.05 8.03
C VAL A 64 6.15 13.15 7.30
N GLY A 65 6.61 13.51 6.10
CA GLY A 65 5.96 14.58 5.31
C GLY A 65 4.48 14.30 5.08
N MET A 66 4.15 13.10 4.63
CA MET A 66 2.75 12.70 4.37
C MET A 66 1.87 12.75 5.61
N VAL A 67 2.37 12.23 6.75
CA VAL A 67 1.58 12.19 7.98
C VAL A 67 1.43 13.58 8.59
N MET A 68 2.49 14.40 8.58
CA MET A 68 2.45 15.77 9.10
C MET A 68 1.49 16.64 8.31
N GLU A 69 1.52 16.56 6.98
CA GLU A 69 0.55 17.23 6.11
C GLU A 69 -0.88 16.81 6.46
N ARG A 70 -1.12 15.50 6.62
CA ARG A 70 -2.43 14.95 6.96
C ARG A 70 -2.92 15.39 8.33
N LEU A 71 -2.04 15.49 9.32
CA LEU A 71 -2.36 15.92 10.67
C LEU A 71 -2.40 17.44 10.84
N GLY A 72 -2.00 18.20 9.83
CA GLY A 72 -1.90 19.66 9.92
C GLY A 72 -0.87 20.13 10.96
N GLN A 73 0.14 19.31 11.23
CA GLN A 73 1.13 19.56 12.28
C GLN A 73 2.49 19.96 11.68
N GLN A 74 3.18 20.86 12.37
CA GLN A 74 4.60 21.12 12.14
C GLN A 74 5.38 20.54 13.33
N ALA A 75 6.15 19.50 13.05
CA ALA A 75 6.70 18.68 14.09
C ALA A 75 8.16 18.98 14.43
N ASN A 76 8.45 19.07 15.72
CA ASN A 76 9.79 18.84 16.25
C ASN A 76 9.80 18.41 17.74
N ASP A 77 8.64 18.14 18.31
CA ASP A 77 8.48 17.78 19.71
C ASP A 77 8.06 16.30 19.91
N LEU A 78 7.98 15.89 21.18
CA LEU A 78 7.61 14.53 21.55
C LEU A 78 6.22 14.13 21.02
N GLU A 79 5.26 15.03 21.14
CA GLU A 79 3.86 14.73 20.76
C GLU A 79 3.76 14.48 19.26
N SER A 80 4.34 15.33 18.45
CA SER A 80 4.32 15.22 16.99
C SER A 80 5.03 13.95 16.50
N LEU A 81 6.16 13.62 17.10
CA LEU A 81 6.90 12.39 16.83
C LEU A 81 6.07 11.15 17.15
N ALA A 82 5.48 11.13 18.34
CA ALA A 82 4.64 10.01 18.78
C ALA A 82 3.36 9.89 17.95
N MET A 83 2.73 11.03 17.58
CA MET A 83 1.55 11.07 16.70
C MET A 83 1.84 10.52 15.31
N THR A 84 3.02 10.78 14.73
CA THR A 84 3.39 10.19 13.43
C THR A 84 3.39 8.67 13.49
N GLY A 85 4.07 8.09 14.48
CA GLY A 85 4.08 6.65 14.66
C GLY A 85 2.70 6.08 15.00
N TYR A 86 1.95 6.76 15.86
CA TYR A 86 0.59 6.39 16.23
C TYR A 86 -0.35 6.36 15.02
N TYR A 87 -0.27 7.37 14.13
CA TYR A 87 -1.05 7.41 12.89
C TYR A 87 -0.74 6.23 11.98
N VAL A 88 0.56 6.00 11.69
CA VAL A 88 1.01 4.89 10.84
C VAL A 88 0.51 3.55 11.38
N HIS A 89 0.72 3.30 12.67
CA HIS A 89 0.32 2.05 13.29
C HIS A 89 -1.19 1.92 13.49
N SER A 90 -1.91 3.03 13.68
CA SER A 90 -3.38 3.03 13.70
C SER A 90 -3.96 2.58 12.35
N CYS A 91 -3.32 2.96 11.24
CA CYS A 91 -3.72 2.50 9.92
C CYS A 91 -3.35 1.02 9.71
N THR A 92 -2.10 0.63 9.96
CA THR A 92 -1.62 -0.73 9.70
C THR A 92 -2.23 -1.79 10.63
N SER A 93 -2.65 -1.42 11.82
CA SER A 93 -3.36 -2.29 12.77
C SER A 93 -4.89 -2.25 12.63
N MET A 94 -5.41 -1.54 11.62
CA MET A 94 -6.86 -1.34 11.42
C MET A 94 -7.60 -0.83 12.67
N GLY A 95 -6.91 -0.03 13.48
CA GLY A 95 -7.48 0.54 14.70
C GLY A 95 -7.34 -0.32 15.96
N HIS A 96 -6.72 -1.51 15.88
CA HIS A 96 -6.40 -2.32 17.07
C HIS A 96 -5.17 -1.76 17.79
N ILE A 97 -5.28 -0.54 18.28
CA ILE A 97 -4.23 0.23 18.94
C ILE A 97 -4.82 1.01 20.11
N LYS A 98 -4.08 1.07 21.23
CA LYS A 98 -4.49 1.95 22.33
C LYS A 98 -4.38 3.41 21.93
N PRO A 99 -5.18 4.30 22.53
CA PRO A 99 -4.92 5.74 22.49
C PRO A 99 -3.47 6.05 22.86
N LEU A 100 -2.87 7.01 22.14
CA LEU A 100 -1.50 7.44 22.43
C LEU A 100 -1.40 7.99 23.85
N GLU A 101 -0.49 7.45 24.63
CA GLU A 101 -0.20 7.92 25.98
C GLU A 101 1.08 8.73 26.01
N ILE A 102 1.00 9.99 26.46
CA ILE A 102 2.14 10.89 26.62
C ILE A 102 2.42 11.08 28.10
N TYR A 103 3.65 10.87 28.47
CA TYR A 103 4.17 10.98 29.84
C TYR A 103 5.26 12.04 29.94
N GLU A 104 5.59 12.44 31.15
CA GLU A 104 6.72 13.29 31.45
C GLU A 104 8.05 12.64 31.01
N GLY A 105 8.49 12.91 29.80
CA GLY A 105 9.78 12.43 29.25
C GLY A 105 9.69 11.36 28.17
N GLY A 106 8.50 10.91 27.79
CA GLY A 106 8.30 9.96 26.71
C GLY A 106 6.85 9.72 26.34
N ALA A 107 6.63 8.95 25.30
CA ALA A 107 5.32 8.51 24.87
C ALA A 107 5.30 7.01 24.58
N ILE A 108 4.15 6.36 24.73
CA ILE A 108 3.96 4.93 24.48
C ILE A 108 2.94 4.76 23.35
N VAL A 109 3.32 3.93 22.38
CA VAL A 109 2.41 3.41 21.36
C VAL A 109 2.33 1.90 21.53
N GLU A 110 1.10 1.39 21.65
CA GLU A 110 0.84 -0.04 21.89
C GLU A 110 -0.26 -0.54 20.95
N LEU A 111 0.09 -1.49 20.06
CA LEU A 111 -0.84 -2.07 19.09
C LEU A 111 -1.00 -3.59 19.35
N PHE A 112 -2.23 -4.07 19.16
CA PHE A 112 -2.63 -5.46 19.46
C PHE A 112 -2.88 -6.29 18.22
N ALA A 113 -2.78 -5.68 17.03
CA ALA A 113 -2.93 -6.37 15.77
C ALA A 113 -1.83 -5.93 14.80
N CYS A 114 -1.28 -6.90 14.08
CA CYS A 114 -0.31 -6.70 13.03
C CYS A 114 -0.50 -7.79 11.96
N PRO A 115 -0.52 -7.46 10.69
CA PRO A 115 -0.68 -8.44 9.63
C PRO A 115 0.51 -9.39 9.52
N ASN A 116 1.71 -8.96 9.87
CA ASN A 116 2.94 -9.72 9.71
C ASN A 116 2.90 -11.15 10.33
N PRO A 117 2.46 -11.37 11.59
CA PRO A 117 2.32 -12.71 12.13
C PRO A 117 1.30 -13.56 11.40
N GLY A 118 0.16 -12.98 10.98
CA GLY A 118 -0.88 -13.67 10.20
C GLY A 118 -0.37 -14.14 8.84
N MET A 119 0.49 -13.36 8.20
CA MET A 119 1.16 -13.69 6.94
C MET A 119 2.43 -14.52 7.13
N LYS A 120 2.71 -14.99 8.36
CA LYS A 120 3.91 -15.76 8.69
C LYS A 120 5.20 -15.04 8.26
N ALA A 121 5.23 -13.72 8.36
CA ALA A 121 6.42 -12.94 8.06
C ALA A 121 7.56 -13.31 9.01
N PRO A 122 8.81 -13.39 8.52
CA PRO A 122 9.95 -13.61 9.39
C PRO A 122 10.07 -12.47 10.42
N PRO A 123 10.42 -12.75 11.71
CA PRO A 123 10.61 -11.70 12.72
C PRO A 123 11.62 -10.64 12.30
N GLU A 124 12.62 -11.02 11.51
CA GLU A 124 13.65 -10.15 10.95
C GLU A 124 13.06 -9.03 10.07
N MET A 125 11.90 -9.27 9.47
CA MET A 125 11.19 -8.25 8.69
C MET A 125 10.77 -7.06 9.57
N CYS A 126 10.36 -7.32 10.81
CA CYS A 126 10.05 -6.25 11.76
C CYS A 126 11.26 -5.38 12.06
N VAL A 127 12.46 -5.99 12.21
CA VAL A 127 13.70 -5.23 12.41
C VAL A 127 14.05 -4.42 11.18
N ALA A 128 14.07 -5.05 10.01
CA ALA A 128 14.44 -4.41 8.76
C ALA A 128 13.51 -3.26 8.37
N MET A 129 12.23 -3.36 8.68
CA MET A 129 11.21 -2.38 8.30
C MET A 129 10.87 -1.44 9.45
N SER A 130 10.22 -1.97 10.50
CA SER A 130 9.60 -1.13 11.53
C SER A 130 10.64 -0.37 12.34
N HIS A 131 11.71 -1.04 12.81
CA HIS A 131 12.69 -0.37 13.66
C HIS A 131 13.52 0.67 12.90
N ILE A 132 14.05 0.29 11.72
CA ILE A 132 14.91 1.19 10.95
C ILE A 132 14.09 2.37 10.44
N MET A 133 12.90 2.10 9.87
CA MET A 133 12.02 3.13 9.37
C MET A 133 11.54 4.07 10.48
N ALA A 134 11.10 3.51 11.61
CA ALA A 134 10.61 4.29 12.75
C ALA A 134 11.69 5.20 13.34
N ASN A 135 12.91 4.69 13.54
CA ASN A 135 14.00 5.54 14.00
C ASN A 135 14.42 6.58 12.96
N SER A 136 14.35 6.24 11.67
CA SER A 136 14.65 7.18 10.60
C SER A 136 13.69 8.36 10.57
N TYR A 137 12.37 8.12 10.65
CA TYR A 137 11.41 9.23 10.70
C TYR A 137 11.57 10.05 11.98
N CYS A 138 11.77 9.38 13.13
CA CYS A 138 12.01 10.05 14.39
C CYS A 138 13.20 11.02 14.31
N GLN A 139 14.34 10.53 13.81
CA GLN A 139 15.56 11.33 13.67
C GLN A 139 15.46 12.41 12.58
N SER A 140 14.63 12.21 11.57
CA SER A 140 14.37 13.23 10.53
C SER A 140 13.63 14.44 11.09
N ILE A 141 12.73 14.22 12.05
CA ILE A 141 12.00 15.28 12.73
C ILE A 141 12.89 15.93 13.80
N ASN A 142 13.46 15.10 14.68
CA ASN A 142 14.32 15.59 15.74
C ASN A 142 15.40 14.56 16.14
N PRO A 143 16.68 14.80 15.82
CA PRO A 143 17.77 13.84 16.09
C PRO A 143 18.03 13.57 17.57
N ASN A 144 17.45 14.35 18.48
CA ASN A 144 17.57 14.15 19.92
C ASN A 144 16.63 13.10 20.47
N TYR A 145 15.70 12.59 19.64
CA TYR A 145 14.76 11.55 20.02
C TYR A 145 15.12 10.19 19.41
N GLU A 146 14.55 9.15 20.00
CA GLU A 146 14.66 7.78 19.53
C GLU A 146 13.36 7.03 19.77
N ILE A 147 13.17 5.95 19.00
CA ILE A 147 12.09 4.97 19.17
C ILE A 147 12.72 3.66 19.64
N VAL A 148 12.25 3.15 20.77
CA VAL A 148 12.71 1.90 21.35
C VAL A 148 11.57 0.91 21.40
N PHE A 149 11.64 -0.15 20.60
CA PHE A 149 10.68 -1.24 20.67
C PHE A 149 10.95 -2.13 21.87
N THR A 150 9.91 -2.44 22.63
CA THR A 150 9.99 -3.24 23.87
C THR A 150 9.28 -4.57 23.75
N HIS A 151 8.26 -4.68 22.86
CA HIS A 151 7.49 -5.90 22.61
C HIS A 151 7.23 -6.03 21.11
N HIS A 152 7.22 -7.28 20.64
CA HIS A 152 7.01 -7.61 19.24
C HIS A 152 6.13 -8.85 19.07
N MET A 153 4.98 -8.69 18.45
CA MET A 153 4.12 -9.82 18.08
C MET A 153 4.82 -10.81 17.16
N GLY A 154 5.73 -10.33 16.29
CA GLY A 154 6.56 -11.21 15.44
C GLY A 154 7.46 -12.17 16.24
N ASN A 155 7.82 -11.82 17.47
CA ASN A 155 8.60 -12.66 18.39
C ASN A 155 7.72 -13.48 19.35
N GLY A 156 6.39 -13.38 19.22
CA GLY A 156 5.44 -14.10 20.07
C GLY A 156 4.88 -13.29 21.24
N ASP A 157 5.20 -12.00 21.37
CA ASP A 157 4.58 -11.14 22.37
C ASP A 157 3.10 -10.88 22.04
N ASP A 158 2.29 -10.57 23.06
CA ASP A 158 0.86 -10.29 22.92
C ASP A 158 0.55 -8.95 22.21
N CYS A 159 1.53 -8.05 22.12
CA CYS A 159 1.41 -6.76 21.48
C CYS A 159 2.72 -6.35 20.83
N CYS A 160 2.65 -5.37 19.94
CA CYS A 160 3.83 -4.55 19.62
C CYS A 160 3.76 -3.28 20.46
N ARG A 161 4.84 -2.95 21.14
CA ARG A 161 4.93 -1.75 21.97
C ARG A 161 6.27 -1.07 21.73
N TYR A 162 6.22 0.24 21.58
CA TYR A 162 7.43 1.04 21.54
C TYR A 162 7.27 2.35 22.31
N VAL A 163 8.42 2.86 22.69
CA VAL A 163 8.58 4.10 23.43
C VAL A 163 9.23 5.14 22.54
N VAL A 164 8.65 6.32 22.46
CA VAL A 164 9.27 7.52 21.86
C VAL A 164 9.81 8.37 23.00
N LYS A 165 11.09 8.68 22.98
CA LYS A 165 11.72 9.45 24.07
C LYS A 165 12.93 10.25 23.58
N LYS A 166 13.37 11.23 24.38
CA LYS A 166 14.69 11.84 24.19
C LYS A 166 15.78 10.80 24.47
N LYS A 167 16.84 10.79 23.67
CA LYS A 167 18.00 9.89 23.86
C LYS A 167 18.62 10.01 25.26
N SER A 168 18.60 11.21 25.84
CA SER A 168 19.09 11.47 27.21
C SER A 168 18.09 11.11 28.31
N SER A 169 16.86 10.77 27.98
CA SER A 169 15.81 10.47 28.98
C SER A 169 15.97 9.09 29.57
N LYS A 170 15.73 8.98 30.88
CA LYS A 170 15.61 7.70 31.59
C LYS A 170 14.23 7.06 31.49
N PHE A 171 13.35 7.63 30.67
CA PHE A 171 12.01 7.10 30.45
C PHE A 171 12.08 5.69 29.86
N THR A 172 11.39 4.77 30.49
CA THR A 172 11.24 3.37 30.07
C THR A 172 9.87 2.88 30.44
N ILE A 173 9.46 1.72 29.90
CA ILE A 173 8.17 1.10 30.25
C ILE A 173 8.04 0.78 31.76
N ASN A 174 9.14 0.61 32.45
CA ASN A 174 9.17 0.36 33.90
C ASN A 174 9.32 1.65 34.74
N ASN A 175 9.50 2.80 34.09
CA ASN A 175 9.66 4.11 34.72
C ASN A 175 8.97 5.17 33.87
N LEU A 176 7.64 5.19 33.90
CA LEU A 176 6.82 6.00 33.01
C LEU A 176 6.74 7.48 33.41
N GLY A 177 6.97 7.78 34.69
CA GLY A 177 6.66 9.12 35.19
C GLY A 177 5.16 9.40 35.24
N ARG A 178 4.81 10.69 35.25
CA ARG A 178 3.39 11.13 35.32
C ARG A 178 2.77 11.10 33.91
N LEU A 179 1.60 10.48 33.78
CA LEU A 179 0.76 10.59 32.56
C LEU A 179 0.29 12.04 32.40
N GLU A 180 0.62 12.66 31.28
CA GLU A 180 0.25 14.04 30.98
C GLU A 180 -0.99 14.11 30.10
N LYS A 181 -1.07 13.21 29.11
CA LYS A 181 -2.10 13.28 28.07
C LYS A 181 -2.40 11.91 27.47
N THR A 182 -3.64 11.68 27.12
CA THR A 182 -4.06 10.54 26.29
C THR A 182 -4.78 11.07 25.05
N ILE A 183 -4.32 10.66 23.86
CA ILE A 183 -4.81 11.15 22.58
C ILE A 183 -5.43 10.00 21.80
N PRO A 184 -6.76 9.98 21.62
CA PRO A 184 -7.40 9.08 20.67
C PRO A 184 -7.19 9.57 19.23
N LEU A 185 -7.23 8.65 18.27
CA LEU A 185 -7.21 8.95 16.85
C LEU A 185 -8.38 8.25 16.17
N GLU A 186 -9.32 9.04 15.70
CA GLU A 186 -10.47 8.55 14.95
C GLU A 186 -10.18 8.64 13.45
N LEU A 187 -10.06 7.50 12.81
CA LEU A 187 -9.90 7.36 11.36
C LEU A 187 -10.97 6.41 10.85
N SER A 188 -11.56 6.74 9.70
CA SER A 188 -12.44 5.82 9.01
C SER A 188 -11.68 4.58 8.51
N MET A 189 -12.38 3.49 8.26
CA MET A 189 -11.76 2.29 7.70
C MET A 189 -11.16 2.56 6.32
N ASP A 190 -11.85 3.34 5.49
CA ASP A 190 -11.36 3.73 4.17
C ASP A 190 -10.04 4.52 4.23
N GLU A 191 -9.91 5.44 5.19
CA GLU A 191 -8.64 6.15 5.41
C GLU A 191 -7.52 5.20 5.82
N ARG A 192 -7.80 4.28 6.76
CA ARG A 192 -6.83 3.26 7.18
C ARG A 192 -6.39 2.39 6.02
N MET A 193 -7.33 1.87 5.25
CA MET A 193 -7.07 1.00 4.10
C MET A 193 -6.30 1.75 3.01
N SER A 194 -6.73 2.95 2.64
CA SER A 194 -6.09 3.75 1.61
C SER A 194 -4.64 4.09 1.99
N PHE A 195 -4.41 4.55 3.24
CA PHE A 195 -3.07 4.86 3.72
C PHE A 195 -2.18 3.61 3.77
N THR A 196 -2.69 2.52 4.36
CA THR A 196 -1.92 1.27 4.51
C THR A 196 -1.54 0.70 3.16
N THR A 197 -2.49 0.58 2.24
CA THR A 197 -2.22 0.02 0.92
C THR A 197 -1.17 0.85 0.17
N ARG A 198 -1.33 2.17 0.16
CA ARG A 198 -0.34 3.07 -0.46
C ARG A 198 1.02 2.97 0.22
N MET A 199 1.05 3.03 1.55
CA MET A 199 2.28 2.94 2.31
C MET A 199 2.98 1.61 2.06
N VAL A 200 2.30 0.48 2.19
CA VAL A 200 2.94 -0.84 2.04
C VAL A 200 3.39 -1.07 0.61
N VAL A 201 2.56 -0.78 -0.39
CA VAL A 201 2.94 -1.00 -1.79
C VAL A 201 4.01 0.00 -2.22
N MET A 202 3.77 1.31 -2.04
CA MET A 202 4.68 2.35 -2.53
C MET A 202 6.01 2.40 -1.77
N SER A 203 6.05 1.90 -0.53
CA SER A 203 7.28 1.85 0.24
C SER A 203 7.92 0.48 0.25
N GLN A 204 7.21 -0.46 0.83
CA GLN A 204 7.81 -1.73 1.20
C GLN A 204 7.99 -2.62 -0.02
N LEU A 205 6.95 -2.78 -0.84
CA LEU A 205 7.04 -3.62 -2.04
C LEU A 205 8.03 -3.03 -3.06
N PHE A 206 7.97 -1.72 -3.31
CA PHE A 206 8.94 -1.05 -4.20
C PHE A 206 10.36 -1.12 -3.65
N THR A 207 10.54 -0.81 -2.36
CA THR A 207 11.84 -0.87 -1.70
C THR A 207 12.45 -2.26 -1.80
N PHE A 208 11.71 -3.29 -1.41
CA PHE A 208 12.25 -4.65 -1.44
C PHE A 208 12.49 -5.15 -2.85
N THR A 209 11.64 -4.78 -3.82
CA THR A 209 11.88 -5.11 -5.22
C THR A 209 13.14 -4.42 -5.74
N ALA A 210 13.36 -3.14 -5.43
CA ALA A 210 14.57 -2.44 -5.80
C ALA A 210 15.82 -3.09 -5.16
N VAL A 211 15.77 -3.40 -3.87
CA VAL A 211 16.86 -4.12 -3.16
C VAL A 211 17.14 -5.47 -3.81
N LEU A 212 16.09 -6.24 -4.12
CA LEU A 212 16.28 -7.54 -4.78
C LEU A 212 16.92 -7.38 -6.16
N ASN A 213 16.47 -6.40 -6.95
CA ASN A 213 17.06 -6.09 -8.25
C ASN A 213 18.54 -5.72 -8.14
N ASP A 214 18.91 -4.90 -7.16
CA ASP A 214 20.30 -4.49 -6.92
C ASP A 214 21.18 -5.67 -6.51
N LEU A 215 20.62 -6.64 -5.78
CA LEU A 215 21.37 -7.78 -5.27
C LEU A 215 21.57 -8.89 -6.29
N VAL A 216 20.57 -9.18 -7.13
CA VAL A 216 20.56 -10.36 -7.99
C VAL A 216 20.31 -10.05 -9.47
N GLY A 217 20.03 -8.80 -9.78
CA GLY A 217 19.63 -8.34 -11.11
C GLY A 217 18.13 -8.52 -11.40
N PRO A 218 17.55 -7.70 -12.31
CA PRO A 218 16.09 -7.63 -12.52
C PRO A 218 15.51 -8.93 -13.09
N GLN A 219 16.24 -9.65 -13.92
CA GLN A 219 15.76 -10.92 -14.48
C GLN A 219 15.62 -11.98 -13.38
N ARG A 220 16.68 -12.17 -12.57
CA ARG A 220 16.66 -13.13 -11.47
C ARG A 220 15.64 -12.75 -10.40
N ALA A 221 15.50 -11.47 -10.10
CA ALA A 221 14.47 -10.96 -9.19
C ALA A 221 13.06 -11.34 -9.67
N SER A 222 12.75 -11.13 -10.96
CA SER A 222 11.48 -11.56 -11.55
C SER A 222 11.25 -13.06 -11.44
N GLU A 223 12.27 -13.87 -11.76
CA GLU A 223 12.19 -15.35 -11.64
C GLU A 223 11.86 -15.81 -10.22
N LEU A 224 12.37 -15.11 -9.21
CA LEU A 224 12.14 -15.44 -7.80
C LEU A 224 10.74 -15.04 -7.34
N VAL A 225 10.24 -13.88 -7.74
CA VAL A 225 9.00 -13.33 -7.14
C VAL A 225 7.74 -13.62 -7.94
N MET A 226 7.82 -13.82 -9.26
CA MET A 226 6.65 -14.09 -10.10
C MET A 226 5.85 -15.33 -9.68
N PRO A 227 6.48 -16.49 -9.38
CA PRO A 227 5.76 -17.68 -8.91
C PRO A 227 5.03 -17.42 -7.58
N LEU A 228 5.68 -16.69 -6.66
CA LEU A 228 5.12 -16.35 -5.35
C LEU A 228 3.93 -15.38 -5.48
N ALA A 229 4.04 -14.38 -6.35
CA ALA A 229 2.95 -13.47 -6.66
C ALA A 229 1.76 -14.21 -7.28
N LYS A 230 2.01 -15.16 -8.20
CA LYS A 230 0.96 -16.00 -8.79
C LYS A 230 0.27 -16.87 -7.74
N GLU A 231 1.02 -17.47 -6.83
CA GLU A 231 0.44 -18.26 -5.73
C GLU A 231 -0.45 -17.40 -4.84
N THR A 232 -0.01 -16.18 -4.50
CA THR A 232 -0.85 -15.21 -3.78
C THR A 232 -2.12 -14.91 -4.58
N GLY A 233 -2.02 -14.69 -5.88
CA GLY A 233 -3.16 -14.47 -6.77
C GLY A 233 -4.16 -15.62 -6.79
N LEU A 234 -3.68 -16.86 -6.84
CA LEU A 234 -4.53 -18.06 -6.78
C LEU A 234 -5.34 -18.11 -5.47
N ARG A 235 -4.70 -17.84 -4.33
CA ARG A 235 -5.38 -17.81 -3.03
C ARG A 235 -6.43 -16.69 -2.95
N LEU A 236 -6.07 -15.49 -3.44
CA LEU A 236 -6.98 -14.35 -3.49
C LEU A 236 -8.18 -14.61 -4.39
N GLY A 237 -7.95 -15.11 -5.60
CA GLY A 237 -9.02 -15.43 -6.54
C GLY A 237 -9.98 -16.48 -5.98
N ALA A 238 -9.45 -17.54 -5.31
CA ALA A 238 -10.27 -18.54 -4.65
C ALA A 238 -11.12 -17.95 -3.51
N MET A 239 -10.51 -17.08 -2.68
CA MET A 239 -11.23 -16.38 -1.60
C MET A 239 -12.33 -15.49 -2.16
N MET A 240 -12.01 -14.66 -3.16
CA MET A 240 -12.95 -13.70 -3.75
C MET A 240 -14.06 -14.36 -4.57
N LYS A 241 -13.84 -15.57 -5.06
CA LYS A 241 -14.85 -16.38 -5.74
C LYS A 241 -15.96 -16.89 -4.81
N GLY A 242 -15.72 -16.89 -3.49
CA GLY A 242 -16.75 -17.21 -2.51
C GLY A 242 -17.14 -18.69 -2.44
N GLY A 243 -16.24 -19.62 -2.77
CA GLY A 243 -16.48 -21.05 -2.68
C GLY A 243 -17.43 -21.63 -3.76
N ALA A 244 -17.80 -20.83 -4.77
CA ALA A 244 -18.59 -21.33 -5.90
C ALA A 244 -17.73 -22.27 -6.76
N ASP A 245 -18.21 -23.51 -6.98
CA ASP A 245 -17.54 -24.48 -7.84
C ASP A 245 -17.60 -24.11 -9.33
N ALA A 246 -18.59 -23.27 -9.72
CA ALA A 246 -18.73 -22.83 -11.08
C ALA A 246 -17.61 -21.89 -11.51
N LYS A 247 -17.18 -21.98 -12.78
CA LYS A 247 -16.28 -20.99 -13.39
C LYS A 247 -16.94 -19.62 -13.35
N GLY A 248 -16.22 -18.62 -12.83
CA GLY A 248 -16.65 -17.22 -12.90
C GLY A 248 -16.59 -16.70 -14.35
N ASP A 249 -17.38 -15.68 -14.63
CA ASP A 249 -17.36 -15.00 -15.92
C ASP A 249 -16.34 -13.85 -15.96
N LEU A 250 -16.20 -13.22 -17.10
CA LEU A 250 -15.33 -12.06 -17.30
C LEU A 250 -15.70 -10.86 -16.43
N LEU A 251 -16.99 -10.66 -16.14
CA LEU A 251 -17.44 -9.57 -15.29
C LEU A 251 -16.97 -9.79 -13.85
N MET A 252 -17.06 -11.02 -13.36
CA MET A 252 -16.52 -11.37 -12.04
C MET A 252 -15.01 -11.11 -11.97
N ILE A 253 -14.23 -11.51 -12.98
CA ILE A 253 -12.79 -11.22 -13.03
C ILE A 253 -12.56 -9.72 -12.97
N LYS A 254 -13.26 -8.94 -13.82
CA LYS A 254 -13.14 -7.48 -13.85
C LYS A 254 -13.41 -6.86 -12.48
N ASP A 255 -14.51 -7.21 -11.85
CA ASP A 255 -14.95 -6.61 -10.58
C ASP A 255 -13.94 -6.91 -9.45
N LYS A 256 -13.39 -8.14 -9.42
CA LYS A 256 -12.37 -8.49 -8.43
C LYS A 256 -11.04 -7.79 -8.67
N MET A 257 -10.63 -7.63 -9.92
CA MET A 257 -9.43 -6.86 -10.24
C MET A 257 -9.60 -5.37 -9.96
N ASP A 258 -10.75 -4.79 -10.29
CA ASP A 258 -11.05 -3.39 -9.97
C ASP A 258 -11.05 -3.15 -8.46
N PHE A 259 -11.58 -4.09 -7.67
CA PHE A 259 -11.50 -4.05 -6.21
C PHE A 259 -10.05 -4.02 -5.72
N LEU A 260 -9.18 -4.91 -6.22
CA LEU A 260 -7.77 -4.98 -5.80
C LEU A 260 -6.96 -3.72 -6.13
N VAL A 261 -7.30 -3.00 -7.21
CA VAL A 261 -6.61 -1.77 -7.61
C VAL A 261 -7.28 -0.49 -7.12
N SER A 262 -8.47 -0.59 -6.53
CA SER A 262 -9.26 0.57 -6.07
C SER A 262 -8.50 1.53 -5.14
N PRO A 263 -7.65 1.05 -4.19
CA PRO A 263 -6.95 1.94 -3.27
C PRO A 263 -5.93 2.86 -3.94
N PHE A 264 -5.51 2.52 -5.17
CA PHE A 264 -4.54 3.33 -5.91
C PHE A 264 -5.19 4.49 -6.68
N GLN A 265 -6.52 4.62 -6.63
CA GLN A 265 -7.27 5.69 -7.28
C GLN A 265 -6.77 5.95 -8.72
N GLN A 266 -6.73 4.89 -9.52
CA GLN A 266 -6.32 4.98 -10.92
C GLN A 266 -7.37 5.79 -11.69
N SER A 267 -7.18 7.11 -11.72
CA SER A 267 -8.06 8.01 -12.44
C SER A 267 -7.82 7.91 -13.94
N GLY A 268 -8.88 8.12 -14.72
CA GLY A 268 -8.80 8.09 -16.18
C GLY A 268 -8.69 6.68 -16.76
N SER A 269 -9.13 5.65 -16.03
CA SER A 269 -9.18 4.30 -16.60
C SER A 269 -10.50 4.06 -17.33
N THR A 270 -10.40 3.48 -18.52
CA THR A 270 -11.55 2.94 -19.27
C THR A 270 -11.42 1.42 -19.33
N ALA A 271 -12.54 0.71 -19.19
CA ALA A 271 -12.55 -0.74 -19.35
C ALA A 271 -13.59 -1.11 -20.42
N ILE A 272 -13.15 -1.91 -21.39
CA ILE A 272 -14.02 -2.49 -22.41
C ILE A 272 -14.15 -3.98 -22.10
N VAL A 273 -15.38 -4.45 -21.96
CA VAL A 273 -15.69 -5.88 -21.78
C VAL A 273 -16.36 -6.37 -23.05
N SER A 274 -15.77 -7.38 -23.68
CA SER A 274 -16.28 -8.02 -24.89
C SER A 274 -16.49 -9.52 -24.63
N SER A 275 -17.02 -10.22 -25.62
CA SER A 275 -17.14 -11.68 -25.54
C SER A 275 -15.78 -12.41 -25.54
N SER A 276 -14.71 -11.74 -26.02
CA SER A 276 -13.37 -12.29 -26.12
C SER A 276 -12.46 -11.94 -24.93
N GLY A 277 -12.80 -10.87 -24.16
CA GLY A 277 -11.93 -10.46 -23.06
C GLY A 277 -12.30 -9.12 -22.45
N ILE A 278 -11.39 -8.63 -21.62
CA ILE A 278 -11.42 -7.31 -20.99
C ILE A 278 -10.18 -6.57 -21.45
N GLU A 279 -10.35 -5.32 -21.84
CA GLU A 279 -9.25 -4.39 -22.11
C GLU A 279 -9.41 -3.19 -21.19
N LYS A 280 -8.33 -2.75 -20.56
CA LYS A 280 -8.35 -1.58 -19.68
C LYS A 280 -7.14 -0.69 -19.94
N GLU A 281 -7.42 0.57 -20.21
CA GLU A 281 -6.42 1.60 -20.32
C GLU A 281 -6.38 2.44 -19.05
N ILE A 282 -5.18 2.72 -18.55
CA ILE A 282 -4.93 3.54 -17.37
C ILE A 282 -4.08 4.73 -17.80
N LEU A 283 -4.62 5.94 -17.65
CA LEU A 283 -3.96 7.19 -18.04
C LEU A 283 -3.06 7.74 -16.92
N ASN A 284 -3.44 7.50 -15.66
CA ASN A 284 -2.69 7.93 -14.48
C ASN A 284 -2.38 6.72 -13.60
N CYS A 285 -1.14 6.32 -13.59
CA CYS A 285 -0.66 5.23 -12.75
C CYS A 285 0.29 5.78 -11.68
N PRO A 286 0.06 5.49 -10.39
CA PRO A 286 0.97 5.93 -9.34
C PRO A 286 2.36 5.30 -9.44
N PHE A 287 2.49 4.24 -10.25
CA PHE A 287 3.75 3.53 -10.50
C PHE A 287 4.51 4.05 -11.73
N ARG A 288 4.06 5.15 -12.33
CA ARG A 288 4.73 5.78 -13.48
C ARG A 288 6.16 6.15 -13.11
N GLY A 289 7.13 5.69 -13.91
CA GLY A 289 8.56 5.89 -13.65
C GLY A 289 9.12 5.04 -12.49
N GLY A 290 8.33 4.13 -11.93
CA GLY A 290 8.78 3.14 -10.95
C GLY A 290 9.46 1.92 -11.59
N ALA A 291 9.80 0.94 -10.74
CA ALA A 291 10.43 -0.30 -11.20
C ALA A 291 9.46 -1.16 -12.03
N PRO A 292 9.76 -1.48 -13.29
CA PRO A 292 8.93 -2.36 -14.13
C PRO A 292 8.69 -3.74 -13.50
N GLU A 293 9.61 -4.20 -12.66
CA GLU A 293 9.56 -5.50 -11.98
C GLU A 293 8.40 -5.58 -10.99
N VAL A 294 7.99 -4.46 -10.39
CA VAL A 294 6.79 -4.41 -9.54
C VAL A 294 5.54 -4.67 -10.38
N CYS A 295 5.43 -4.07 -11.57
CA CYS A 295 4.33 -4.33 -12.49
C CYS A 295 4.33 -5.79 -12.97
N LYS A 296 5.52 -6.40 -13.13
CA LYS A 296 5.63 -7.83 -13.41
C LYS A 296 5.10 -8.71 -12.27
N GLN A 297 5.34 -8.33 -11.02
CA GLN A 297 4.74 -9.04 -9.89
C GLN A 297 3.21 -8.95 -9.93
N PHE A 298 2.65 -7.77 -10.26
CA PHE A 298 1.21 -7.63 -10.45
C PHE A 298 0.68 -8.48 -11.60
N GLU A 299 1.44 -8.64 -12.68
CA GLU A 299 1.10 -9.56 -13.76
C GLU A 299 0.98 -11.00 -13.25
N GLY A 300 1.93 -11.46 -12.44
CA GLY A 300 1.87 -12.77 -11.78
C GLY A 300 0.65 -12.89 -10.86
N LEU A 301 0.43 -11.91 -10.00
CA LEU A 301 -0.71 -11.85 -9.10
C LEU A 301 -2.06 -11.94 -9.86
N PHE A 302 -2.26 -11.08 -10.86
CA PHE A 302 -3.51 -11.05 -11.62
C PHE A 302 -3.72 -12.28 -12.47
N ASN A 303 -2.66 -12.89 -12.99
CA ASN A 303 -2.75 -14.21 -13.63
C ASN A 303 -3.23 -15.28 -12.64
N GLY A 304 -2.75 -15.27 -11.40
CA GLY A 304 -3.24 -16.15 -10.35
C GLY A 304 -4.73 -15.92 -10.04
N VAL A 305 -5.15 -14.66 -9.94
CA VAL A 305 -6.58 -14.31 -9.71
C VAL A 305 -7.45 -14.79 -10.87
N CYS A 306 -7.06 -14.53 -12.12
CA CYS A 306 -7.77 -15.01 -13.31
C CYS A 306 -7.91 -16.54 -13.30
N GLU A 307 -6.80 -17.24 -13.07
CA GLU A 307 -6.77 -18.72 -13.08
C GLU A 307 -7.64 -19.33 -11.99
N ALA A 308 -7.69 -18.74 -10.80
CA ALA A 308 -8.55 -19.21 -9.71
C ALA A 308 -10.04 -18.98 -10.00
N ILE A 309 -10.40 -17.86 -10.60
CA ILE A 309 -11.79 -17.55 -10.96
C ILE A 309 -12.21 -18.34 -12.18
N ASN A 310 -11.43 -18.30 -13.25
CA ASN A 310 -11.66 -19.04 -14.47
C ASN A 310 -10.35 -19.38 -15.19
N PRO A 311 -9.90 -20.64 -15.17
CA PRO A 311 -8.61 -21.06 -15.71
C PRO A 311 -8.47 -20.93 -17.23
N ASP A 312 -9.56 -20.64 -17.95
CA ASP A 312 -9.55 -20.42 -19.40
C ASP A 312 -9.00 -19.04 -19.78
N TYR A 313 -8.84 -18.13 -18.81
CA TYR A 313 -8.38 -16.76 -19.04
C TYR A 313 -6.97 -16.51 -18.47
N GLU A 314 -6.28 -15.56 -19.07
CA GLU A 314 -5.00 -15.04 -18.62
C GLU A 314 -5.00 -13.52 -18.63
N PHE A 315 -4.13 -12.94 -17.79
CA PHE A 315 -3.88 -11.52 -17.73
C PHE A 315 -2.52 -11.18 -18.40
N ALA A 316 -2.44 -10.08 -19.13
CA ALA A 316 -1.19 -9.56 -19.67
C ALA A 316 -1.18 -8.03 -19.69
N TYR A 317 0.01 -7.45 -19.65
CA TYR A 317 0.23 -6.05 -19.99
C TYR A 317 0.69 -5.92 -21.44
N ASP A 318 -0.01 -5.11 -22.23
CA ASP A 318 0.41 -4.73 -23.58
C ASP A 318 1.33 -3.50 -23.55
N SER A 319 1.10 -2.56 -22.62
CA SER A 319 1.99 -1.42 -22.34
C SER A 319 2.07 -1.12 -20.85
N MET A 320 3.19 -0.54 -20.41
CA MET A 320 3.43 -0.21 -19.00
C MET A 320 4.11 1.15 -18.85
N MET A 321 3.48 2.09 -18.14
CA MET A 321 4.06 3.40 -17.80
C MET A 321 5.37 3.29 -17.01
N SER A 322 5.57 2.22 -16.25
CA SER A 322 6.83 1.93 -15.56
C SER A 322 7.99 1.64 -16.50
N LYS A 323 7.71 1.24 -17.74
CA LYS A 323 8.70 1.07 -18.82
C LYS A 323 8.89 2.32 -19.68
N GLY A 324 8.13 3.39 -19.41
CA GLY A 324 8.19 4.63 -20.19
C GLY A 324 7.09 4.77 -21.23
N ASP A 325 6.14 3.83 -21.31
CA ASP A 325 4.98 3.96 -22.19
C ASP A 325 4.09 5.13 -21.72
N GLY A 326 3.35 5.72 -22.65
CA GLY A 326 2.44 6.85 -22.34
C GLY A 326 1.29 6.47 -21.44
N THR A 327 0.77 5.25 -21.58
CA THR A 327 -0.33 4.67 -20.82
C THR A 327 0.02 3.26 -20.36
N CYS A 328 -0.69 2.75 -19.32
CA CYS A 328 -0.72 1.32 -19.05
C CYS A 328 -1.94 0.72 -19.73
N HIS A 329 -1.71 -0.30 -20.54
CA HIS A 329 -2.78 -1.10 -21.15
C HIS A 329 -2.63 -2.54 -20.70
N TRP A 330 -3.70 -3.12 -20.15
CA TRP A 330 -3.73 -4.52 -19.80
C TRP A 330 -4.99 -5.21 -20.32
N VAL A 331 -4.84 -6.49 -20.53
CA VAL A 331 -5.90 -7.33 -21.10
C VAL A 331 -6.11 -8.57 -20.26
N VAL A 332 -7.36 -9.03 -20.19
CA VAL A 332 -7.73 -10.39 -19.80
C VAL A 332 -8.33 -11.06 -21.02
N ARG A 333 -7.73 -12.15 -21.47
CA ARG A 333 -8.12 -12.85 -22.70
C ARG A 333 -8.17 -14.36 -22.47
N LYS A 334 -8.80 -15.10 -23.36
CA LYS A 334 -8.75 -16.57 -23.34
C LYS A 334 -7.33 -17.04 -23.66
N LYS A 335 -6.86 -18.02 -22.90
CA LYS A 335 -5.56 -18.65 -23.15
C LYS A 335 -5.48 -19.24 -24.56
N GLY A 336 -4.40 -18.96 -25.25
CA GLY A 336 -4.16 -19.46 -26.62
C GLY A 336 -4.86 -18.71 -27.73
N GLU A 337 -5.65 -17.68 -27.45
CA GLU A 337 -6.06 -16.75 -28.48
C GLU A 337 -4.87 -15.87 -28.90
N PRO A 338 -4.57 -15.76 -30.21
CA PRO A 338 -3.48 -14.94 -30.68
C PRO A 338 -3.68 -13.49 -30.23
N GLU A 339 -2.58 -12.82 -29.89
CA GLU A 339 -2.62 -11.36 -29.75
C GLU A 339 -3.31 -10.78 -30.98
N LYS A 340 -4.49 -10.23 -30.80
CA LYS A 340 -5.02 -9.33 -31.82
C LYS A 340 -4.10 -8.11 -31.82
N LYS A 341 -3.07 -8.13 -32.66
CA LYS A 341 -2.46 -6.92 -33.15
C LYS A 341 -3.49 -6.22 -34.04
N GLU A 342 -4.57 -5.75 -33.46
CA GLU A 342 -5.24 -4.63 -34.10
C GLU A 342 -4.18 -3.53 -34.08
N THR A 343 -3.65 -3.27 -35.24
CA THR A 343 -3.03 -1.99 -35.53
C THR A 343 -4.08 -0.99 -35.07
N ILE A 344 -3.86 -0.39 -33.90
CA ILE A 344 -4.59 0.80 -33.51
C ILE A 344 -4.25 1.76 -34.62
N GLU A 345 -5.10 1.81 -35.65
CA GLU A 345 -5.16 2.98 -36.51
C GLU A 345 -5.28 4.10 -35.51
N THR A 346 -4.21 4.83 -35.36
CA THR A 346 -4.14 6.06 -34.58
C THR A 346 -5.39 6.84 -34.94
N GLN A 347 -6.48 6.63 -34.14
CA GLN A 347 -7.57 7.56 -34.17
C GLN A 347 -6.88 8.88 -33.91
N LYS A 348 -6.94 9.72 -34.94
CA LYS A 348 -6.45 11.08 -34.95
C LYS A 348 -6.51 11.62 -33.54
N GLU A 349 -5.35 12.16 -33.08
CA GLU A 349 -5.25 12.89 -31.81
C GLU A 349 -6.61 13.48 -31.46
N PRO A 350 -7.16 13.17 -30.26
CA PRO A 350 -8.37 13.88 -29.83
C PRO A 350 -8.06 15.35 -30.06
N PRO A 351 -8.95 16.12 -30.66
CA PRO A 351 -8.67 17.49 -31.06
C PRO A 351 -7.95 18.12 -29.86
N LYS A 352 -6.75 18.70 -30.08
CA LYS A 352 -6.01 19.41 -29.04
C LYS A 352 -7.00 20.32 -28.36
N VAL A 353 -7.55 19.86 -27.24
CA VAL A 353 -8.42 20.69 -26.39
C VAL A 353 -7.49 21.81 -25.99
N SER A 354 -7.73 23.01 -26.50
CA SER A 354 -6.88 24.15 -26.27
C SER A 354 -6.67 24.28 -24.76
N GLU A 355 -5.45 24.58 -24.33
CA GLU A 355 -5.18 24.85 -22.92
C GLU A 355 -6.09 25.96 -22.37
N ASP A 356 -6.75 26.68 -23.26
CA ASP A 356 -7.67 27.78 -23.03
C ASP A 356 -9.17 27.38 -22.96
N ASP A 357 -9.51 26.09 -22.87
CA ASP A 357 -10.91 25.68 -22.67
C ASP A 357 -11.43 26.20 -21.31
N PRO A 358 -12.36 27.19 -21.30
CA PRO A 358 -12.81 27.80 -20.04
C PRO A 358 -13.47 26.83 -19.08
N LEU A 359 -14.12 25.76 -19.58
CA LEU A 359 -14.73 24.73 -18.74
C LEU A 359 -13.69 23.85 -18.05
N LYS A 360 -12.57 23.57 -18.71
CA LYS A 360 -11.45 22.83 -18.13
C LYS A 360 -10.76 23.64 -17.04
N ILE A 361 -10.57 24.93 -17.30
CA ILE A 361 -10.01 25.87 -16.30
C ILE A 361 -10.91 25.94 -15.06
N LEU A 362 -12.22 26.03 -15.24
CA LEU A 362 -13.18 26.03 -14.14
C LEU A 362 -13.13 24.75 -13.31
N LYS A 363 -13.08 23.57 -13.97
CA LYS A 363 -12.94 22.28 -13.29
C LYS A 363 -11.66 22.17 -12.48
N MET A 364 -10.55 22.68 -13.02
CA MET A 364 -9.27 22.69 -12.29
C MET A 364 -9.31 23.62 -11.08
N ARG A 365 -9.96 24.78 -11.18
CA ARG A 365 -10.10 25.72 -10.06
C ARG A 365 -10.98 25.16 -8.94
N LEU A 366 -12.07 24.46 -9.30
CA LEU A 366 -12.90 23.73 -8.35
C LEU A 366 -12.09 22.62 -7.64
N ALA A 367 -11.35 21.80 -8.42
CA ALA A 367 -10.54 20.72 -7.88
C ALA A 367 -9.40 21.20 -6.95
N LYS A 368 -8.92 22.44 -7.14
CA LYS A 368 -7.93 23.08 -6.26
C LYS A 368 -8.56 23.80 -5.07
N GLY A 369 -9.89 23.84 -4.95
CA GLY A 369 -10.60 24.57 -3.91
C GLY A 369 -10.54 26.10 -4.07
N GLU A 370 -10.16 26.61 -5.24
CA GLU A 370 -10.10 28.04 -5.55
C GLU A 370 -11.48 28.67 -5.76
N ILE A 371 -12.48 27.84 -6.06
CA ILE A 371 -13.89 28.21 -6.20
C ILE A 371 -14.77 27.13 -5.55
N THR A 372 -15.93 27.51 -5.06
CA THR A 372 -16.95 26.62 -4.51
C THR A 372 -17.78 25.97 -5.63
N GLU A 373 -18.50 24.88 -5.31
CA GLU A 373 -19.43 24.22 -6.25
C GLU A 373 -20.51 25.19 -6.79
N ALA A 374 -21.04 26.05 -5.93
CA ALA A 374 -22.03 27.05 -6.32
C ALA A 374 -21.48 28.10 -7.31
N GLU A 375 -20.23 28.53 -7.12
CA GLU A 375 -19.53 29.42 -8.04
C GLU A 375 -19.20 28.72 -9.36
N TYR A 376 -18.79 27.45 -9.30
CA TYR A 376 -18.56 26.62 -10.48
C TYR A 376 -19.82 26.49 -11.33
N ASP A 377 -20.95 26.11 -10.73
CA ASP A 377 -22.22 25.95 -11.45
C ASP A 377 -22.68 27.26 -12.08
N GLY A 378 -22.60 28.38 -11.35
CA GLY A 378 -22.94 29.70 -11.85
C GLY A 378 -22.06 30.15 -13.03
N LEU A 379 -20.78 29.81 -13.02
CA LEU A 379 -19.84 30.15 -14.10
C LEU A 379 -20.00 29.19 -15.29
N ARG A 380 -20.23 27.89 -15.06
CA ARG A 380 -20.52 26.92 -16.13
C ARG A 380 -21.75 27.30 -16.93
N ASP A 381 -22.84 27.68 -16.25
CA ASP A 381 -24.09 28.06 -16.92
C ASP A 381 -23.97 29.34 -17.74
N ARG A 382 -23.02 30.24 -17.40
CA ARG A 382 -22.69 31.43 -18.21
C ARG A 382 -21.87 31.08 -19.44
N LEU A 383 -21.01 30.06 -19.38
CA LEU A 383 -20.19 29.60 -20.50
C LEU A 383 -20.97 28.72 -21.50
N SER A 384 -22.11 28.20 -21.08
CA SER A 384 -22.98 27.35 -21.91
C SER A 384 -24.04 28.15 -22.72
N LYS A 385 -24.08 29.47 -22.52
CA LYS A 385 -24.93 30.40 -23.27
C LYS A 385 -24.17 31.11 -24.37
#